data_7804c63aaec6e425f6378ee8eaee7bf9
#
_entry.id   7804c63aaec6e425f6378ee8eaee7bf9
#
_cell.length_a   1.000
_cell.length_b   1.000
_cell.length_c   1.000
_cell.angle_alpha   90.00
_cell.angle_beta   90.00
_cell.angle_gamma   90.00
#
_symmetry.space_group_name_H-M   'P 1'
#
loop_
_entity.id
_entity.type
_entity.pdbx_description
1 polymer ?
#
loop_
_entity_poly.entity_id
_entity_poly.type
_entity_poly.pdbx_seq_one_letter_code
_entity_poly.pdbx_strand_id
1 'polypeptide(L)'
;IGAAGDVRAINILHHAFTPPTPPANLKGKKLDAFMTVKFIPALRECLEKQGYSYFDKDSLYTATFDSTIITVIHSTIYVIDGDYSWASDSNGTYAIGSGSDYALGAMSVLMPKNKLTIHTAKTIAIKALATASKYDSGTGAPYHTFIQEQPAKKVATKTPPVKKVK
;
A
#
# COMPACT_ATOMS: atom_id res chain seq x y z
N ILE A 1 2.56 -4.06 1.35
CA ILE A 1 2.47 -3.93 -0.12
C ILE A 1 1.58 -5.05 -0.62
N GLY A 2 0.69 -4.74 -1.55
CA GLY A 2 -0.08 -5.68 -2.35
C GLY A 2 0.04 -5.31 -3.83
N ALA A 3 -0.18 -6.27 -4.72
CA ALA A 3 -0.19 -6.01 -6.16
C ALA A 3 -1.23 -6.86 -6.85
N ALA A 4 -1.72 -6.37 -7.99
CA ALA A 4 -2.62 -7.06 -8.91
C ALA A 4 -2.14 -6.83 -10.34
N GLY A 5 -2.22 -7.86 -11.20
CA GLY A 5 -1.74 -7.84 -12.58
C GLY A 5 -0.81 -8.99 -12.87
N ASP A 6 0.34 -8.73 -13.50
CA ASP A 6 1.30 -9.76 -13.89
C ASP A 6 1.92 -10.47 -12.68
N VAL A 7 1.82 -11.79 -12.68
CA VAL A 7 2.37 -12.66 -11.63
C VAL A 7 3.89 -12.50 -11.48
N ARG A 8 4.63 -12.24 -12.57
CA ARG A 8 6.07 -12.01 -12.52
C ARG A 8 6.41 -10.77 -11.73
N ALA A 9 5.67 -9.66 -11.92
CA ALA A 9 5.82 -8.44 -11.13
C ALA A 9 5.55 -8.73 -9.64
N ILE A 10 4.47 -9.45 -9.34
CA ILE A 10 4.10 -9.85 -7.97
C ILE A 10 5.23 -10.65 -7.31
N ASN A 11 5.81 -11.63 -8.02
CA ASN A 11 6.92 -12.43 -7.52
C ASN A 11 8.18 -11.58 -7.23
N ILE A 12 8.52 -10.63 -8.12
CA ILE A 12 9.64 -9.72 -7.92
C ILE A 12 9.41 -8.86 -6.67
N LEU A 13 8.22 -8.28 -6.53
CA LEU A 13 7.84 -7.49 -5.35
C LEU A 13 7.95 -8.29 -4.05
N HIS A 14 7.54 -9.55 -4.09
CA HIS A 14 7.52 -10.41 -2.89
C HIS A 14 8.91 -10.88 -2.47
N HIS A 15 9.77 -11.21 -3.45
CA HIS A 15 11.03 -11.91 -3.18
C HIS A 15 12.29 -11.07 -3.38
N ALA A 16 12.22 -10.01 -4.17
CA ALA A 16 13.39 -9.20 -4.53
C ALA A 16 13.30 -7.74 -4.07
N PHE A 17 12.09 -7.19 -3.92
CA PHE A 17 11.94 -5.79 -3.55
C PHE A 17 12.07 -5.57 -2.05
N THR A 18 13.06 -4.78 -1.65
CA THR A 18 13.19 -4.28 -0.28
C THR A 18 12.79 -2.80 -0.26
N PRO A 19 11.58 -2.46 0.22
CA PRO A 19 11.13 -1.08 0.22
C PRO A 19 12.00 -0.20 1.14
N PRO A 20 12.30 1.04 0.73
CA PRO A 20 13.02 1.97 1.58
C PRO A 20 12.20 2.30 2.82
N THR A 21 12.87 2.37 3.98
CA THR A 21 12.20 2.69 5.24
C THR A 21 11.94 4.20 5.34
N PRO A 22 10.67 4.62 5.48
CA PRO A 22 10.35 6.03 5.65
C PRO A 22 10.76 6.51 7.04
N PRO A 23 11.27 7.75 7.19
CA PRO A 23 11.50 8.37 8.49
C PRO A 23 10.21 8.41 9.34
N ALA A 24 10.36 8.20 10.65
CA ALA A 24 9.27 7.87 11.57
C ALA A 24 8.10 8.87 11.66
N ASN A 25 8.23 10.10 11.21
CA ASN A 25 7.22 11.14 11.40
C ASN A 25 6.78 11.84 10.10
N LEU A 26 7.02 11.22 8.95
CA LEU A 26 6.59 11.80 7.67
C LEU A 26 5.07 11.73 7.52
N LYS A 27 4.47 12.87 7.13
CA LYS A 27 3.03 12.98 6.85
C LYS A 27 2.79 14.01 5.72
N GLY A 28 1.67 13.86 5.01
CA GLY A 28 1.25 14.76 3.96
C GLY A 28 2.35 14.99 2.93
N LYS A 29 2.56 16.21 2.47
CA LYS A 29 3.54 16.57 1.41
C LYS A 29 4.96 16.01 1.61
N LYS A 30 5.41 15.81 2.88
CA LYS A 30 6.73 15.22 3.14
C LYS A 30 6.75 13.72 2.87
N LEU A 31 5.64 13.03 3.14
CA LEU A 31 5.48 11.63 2.80
C LEU A 31 5.32 11.46 1.29
N ASP A 32 4.59 12.36 0.62
CA ASP A 32 4.45 12.36 -0.83
C ASP A 32 5.81 12.59 -1.53
N ALA A 33 6.63 13.49 -0.99
CA ALA A 33 8.00 13.67 -1.47
C ALA A 33 8.86 12.42 -1.28
N PHE A 34 8.69 11.67 -0.16
CA PHE A 34 9.37 10.40 0.04
C PHE A 34 8.94 9.35 -1.00
N MET A 35 7.64 9.27 -1.32
CA MET A 35 7.15 8.40 -2.39
C MET A 35 7.86 8.72 -3.70
N THR A 36 7.84 9.96 -4.14
CA THR A 36 8.42 10.38 -5.42
C THR A 36 9.94 10.20 -5.49
N VAL A 37 10.66 10.54 -4.41
CA VAL A 37 12.14 10.68 -4.46
C VAL A 37 12.87 9.42 -3.98
N LYS A 38 12.19 8.54 -3.21
CA LYS A 38 12.82 7.35 -2.62
C LYS A 38 12.11 6.06 -2.99
N PHE A 39 10.80 5.98 -2.77
CA PHE A 39 10.07 4.74 -2.94
C PHE A 39 9.96 4.34 -4.43
N ILE A 40 9.47 5.24 -5.27
CA ILE A 40 9.31 4.98 -6.71
C ILE A 40 10.63 4.68 -7.41
N PRO A 41 11.73 5.44 -7.21
CA PRO A 41 13.02 5.08 -7.80
C PRO A 41 13.54 3.71 -7.35
N ALA A 42 13.39 3.35 -6.07
CA ALA A 42 13.81 2.05 -5.59
C ALA A 42 12.98 0.90 -6.18
N LEU A 43 11.66 1.10 -6.33
CA LEU A 43 10.78 0.15 -6.99
C LEU A 43 11.20 -0.06 -8.45
N ARG A 44 11.39 1.02 -9.18
CA ARG A 44 11.81 1.00 -10.57
C ARG A 44 13.16 0.29 -10.74
N GLU A 45 14.16 0.65 -9.95
CA GLU A 45 15.48 0.02 -9.96
C GLU A 45 15.39 -1.50 -9.72
N CYS A 46 14.51 -1.93 -8.79
CA CYS A 46 14.31 -3.35 -8.53
C CYS A 46 13.73 -4.08 -9.75
N LEU A 47 12.68 -3.54 -10.36
CA LEU A 47 12.04 -4.15 -11.54
C LEU A 47 12.99 -4.18 -12.74
N GLU A 48 13.75 -3.12 -12.98
CA GLU A 48 14.77 -3.04 -14.03
C GLU A 48 15.88 -4.09 -13.82
N LYS A 49 16.43 -4.23 -12.61
CA LYS A 49 17.44 -5.24 -12.28
C LYS A 49 16.96 -6.67 -12.48
N GLN A 50 15.67 -6.92 -12.31
CA GLN A 50 15.05 -8.21 -12.56
C GLN A 50 14.65 -8.42 -14.03
N GLY A 51 14.97 -7.47 -14.92
CA GLY A 51 14.66 -7.53 -16.34
C GLY A 51 13.16 -7.52 -16.64
N TYR A 52 12.36 -6.91 -15.75
CA TYR A 52 10.91 -6.85 -15.93
C TYR A 52 10.46 -5.56 -16.59
N SER A 53 11.08 -4.44 -16.27
CA SER A 53 10.81 -3.14 -16.87
C SER A 53 11.81 -2.89 -18.01
N TYR A 54 11.33 -2.81 -19.22
CA TYR A 54 12.17 -2.50 -20.38
C TYR A 54 12.15 -1.01 -20.66
N PHE A 55 13.32 -0.40 -20.69
CA PHE A 55 13.52 0.91 -21.27
C PHE A 55 13.82 0.71 -22.76
N ASP A 56 12.82 0.90 -23.59
CA ASP A 56 13.05 1.00 -25.03
C ASP A 56 13.64 2.39 -25.32
N LYS A 57 14.93 2.44 -25.63
CA LYS A 57 15.66 3.70 -25.91
C LYS A 57 15.09 4.46 -27.10
N ASP A 58 14.40 3.76 -27.98
CA ASP A 58 13.83 4.32 -29.22
C ASP A 58 12.32 4.64 -29.07
N SER A 59 11.73 4.33 -27.92
CA SER A 59 10.34 4.60 -27.61
C SER A 59 10.20 5.93 -26.86
N LEU A 60 9.27 6.76 -27.33
CA LEU A 60 8.79 7.95 -26.61
C LEU A 60 8.01 7.61 -25.33
N TYR A 61 7.79 6.33 -25.07
CA TYR A 61 7.01 5.84 -23.93
C TYR A 61 7.90 5.54 -22.74
N THR A 62 7.43 5.93 -21.57
CA THR A 62 8.04 5.62 -20.28
C THR A 62 8.06 4.10 -20.07
N ALA A 63 9.11 3.57 -19.44
CA ALA A 63 9.12 2.18 -18.98
C ALA A 63 7.88 1.90 -18.14
N THR A 64 7.12 0.88 -18.52
CA THR A 64 5.88 0.50 -17.84
C THR A 64 5.95 -0.94 -17.33
N PHE A 65 5.13 -1.24 -16.36
CA PHE A 65 4.88 -2.61 -15.91
C PHE A 65 3.36 -2.88 -15.87
N ASP A 66 2.97 -4.11 -16.17
CA ASP A 66 1.55 -4.48 -16.29
C ASP A 66 0.98 -4.93 -14.93
N SER A 67 0.93 -4.00 -13.99
CA SER A 67 0.38 -4.26 -12.66
C SER A 67 0.03 -2.95 -11.96
N THR A 68 -0.91 -3.03 -11.02
CA THR A 68 -1.17 -1.96 -10.05
C THR A 68 -0.69 -2.39 -8.68
N ILE A 69 0.01 -1.53 -7.97
CA ILE A 69 0.57 -1.78 -6.64
C ILE A 69 -0.14 -0.91 -5.63
N ILE A 70 -0.51 -1.50 -4.49
CA ILE A 70 -1.00 -0.77 -3.33
C ILE A 70 0.04 -0.86 -2.19
N THR A 71 0.36 0.25 -1.57
CA THR A 71 1.21 0.27 -0.38
C THR A 71 0.62 1.17 0.70
N VAL A 72 0.81 0.78 1.96
CA VAL A 72 0.37 1.58 3.11
C VAL A 72 1.58 2.02 3.91
N ILE A 73 1.78 3.33 4.00
CA ILE A 73 2.89 3.94 4.73
C ILE A 73 2.32 4.98 5.69
N HIS A 74 2.61 4.85 6.99
CA HIS A 74 2.14 5.74 8.04
C HIS A 74 0.62 6.02 7.97
N SER A 75 -0.18 4.96 7.73
CA SER A 75 -1.65 5.01 7.58
C SER A 75 -2.14 5.77 6.34
N THR A 76 -1.29 6.06 5.38
CA THR A 76 -1.67 6.61 4.08
C THR A 76 -1.59 5.49 3.04
N ILE A 77 -2.66 5.31 2.28
CA ILE A 77 -2.71 4.36 1.17
C ILE A 77 -2.17 5.07 -0.07
N TYR A 78 -1.21 4.45 -0.73
CA TYR A 78 -0.71 4.87 -2.04
C TYR A 78 -1.01 3.78 -3.06
N VAL A 79 -1.51 4.19 -4.21
CA VAL A 79 -1.72 3.34 -5.38
C VAL A 79 -0.71 3.75 -6.43
N ILE A 80 -0.01 2.80 -6.98
CA ILE A 80 1.04 3.01 -7.97
C ILE A 80 0.64 2.28 -9.24
N ASP A 81 0.51 3.01 -10.32
CA ASP A 81 0.15 2.47 -11.62
C ASP A 81 1.37 2.02 -12.42
N GLY A 82 1.12 1.33 -13.53
CA GLY A 82 2.16 0.71 -14.33
C GLY A 82 3.20 1.66 -14.92
N ASP A 83 2.91 2.94 -15.04
CA ASP A 83 3.83 4.00 -15.49
C ASP A 83 4.64 4.64 -14.35
N TYR A 84 4.57 4.05 -13.15
CA TYR A 84 5.14 4.57 -11.90
C TYR A 84 4.49 5.86 -11.39
N SER A 85 3.40 6.31 -12.00
CA SER A 85 2.58 7.34 -11.38
C SER A 85 1.94 6.82 -10.11
N TRP A 86 1.66 7.70 -9.16
CA TRP A 86 1.02 7.30 -7.91
C TRP A 86 -0.02 8.31 -7.46
N ALA A 87 -1.03 7.81 -6.77
CA ALA A 87 -2.03 8.62 -6.08
C ALA A 87 -2.15 8.18 -4.63
N SER A 88 -2.55 9.10 -3.75
CA SER A 88 -2.91 8.76 -2.36
C SER A 88 -4.42 8.80 -2.20
N ASP A 89 -4.97 7.74 -1.54
CA ASP A 89 -6.39 7.73 -1.21
C ASP A 89 -6.66 8.50 0.09
N SER A 90 -7.63 9.40 0.02
CA SER A 90 -8.08 10.21 1.16
C SER A 90 -9.19 9.57 1.99
N ASN A 91 -9.85 8.53 1.44
CA ASN A 91 -11.01 7.89 2.08
C ASN A 91 -10.61 6.77 3.04
N GLY A 92 -9.33 6.34 2.99
CA GLY A 92 -8.80 5.26 3.84
C GLY A 92 -9.27 3.87 3.43
N THR A 93 -9.81 3.71 2.22
CA THR A 93 -10.20 2.43 1.62
C THR A 93 -9.84 2.40 0.16
N TYR A 94 -9.22 1.30 -0.28
CA TYR A 94 -8.90 1.10 -1.68
C TYR A 94 -8.96 -0.37 -2.07
N ALA A 95 -9.13 -0.64 -3.35
CA ALA A 95 -9.04 -1.98 -3.94
C ALA A 95 -8.32 -1.92 -5.28
N ILE A 96 -7.59 -2.96 -5.63
CA ILE A 96 -6.89 -3.14 -6.90
C ILE A 96 -7.22 -4.50 -7.50
N GLY A 97 -7.02 -4.64 -8.79
CA GLY A 97 -7.34 -5.86 -9.54
C GLY A 97 -8.70 -5.79 -10.23
N SER A 98 -9.03 -6.83 -10.98
CA SER A 98 -10.25 -6.92 -11.82
C SER A 98 -11.55 -6.80 -11.02
N GLY A 99 -11.56 -7.28 -9.77
CA GLY A 99 -12.71 -7.19 -8.86
C GLY A 99 -12.81 -5.89 -8.05
N SER A 100 -11.92 -4.91 -8.27
CA SER A 100 -11.78 -3.70 -7.45
C SER A 100 -13.07 -2.90 -7.34
N ASP A 101 -13.79 -2.69 -8.44
CA ASP A 101 -15.00 -1.86 -8.45
C ASP A 101 -16.12 -2.50 -7.61
N TYR A 102 -16.28 -3.82 -7.70
CA TYR A 102 -17.23 -4.55 -6.85
C TYR A 102 -16.86 -4.48 -5.37
N ALA A 103 -15.58 -4.61 -5.07
CA ALA A 103 -15.09 -4.53 -3.70
C ALA A 103 -15.24 -3.12 -3.11
N LEU A 104 -14.89 -2.06 -3.87
CA LEU A 104 -15.09 -0.67 -3.47
C LEU A 104 -16.56 -0.33 -3.29
N GLY A 105 -17.42 -0.74 -4.22
CA GLY A 105 -18.87 -0.57 -4.09
C GLY A 105 -19.42 -1.23 -2.83
N ALA A 106 -19.01 -2.47 -2.53
CA ALA A 106 -19.40 -3.15 -1.31
C ALA A 106 -18.87 -2.46 -0.05
N MET A 107 -17.61 -2.02 -0.03
CA MET A 107 -17.03 -1.29 1.08
C MET A 107 -17.77 0.02 1.34
N SER A 108 -18.12 0.78 0.31
CA SER A 108 -18.81 2.07 0.44
C SER A 108 -20.14 1.96 1.20
N VAL A 109 -20.86 0.84 1.01
CA VAL A 109 -22.14 0.57 1.68
C VAL A 109 -21.94 -0.01 3.09
N LEU A 110 -20.88 -0.80 3.29
CA LEU A 110 -20.60 -1.50 4.55
C LEU A 110 -19.86 -0.61 5.58
N MET A 111 -19.26 0.50 5.15
CA MET A 111 -18.52 1.39 6.05
C MET A 111 -19.45 2.01 7.09
N PRO A 112 -19.16 1.86 8.39
CA PRO A 112 -19.98 2.43 9.44
C PRO A 112 -19.78 3.96 9.52
N LYS A 113 -20.83 4.67 9.89
CA LYS A 113 -20.76 6.12 10.15
C LYS A 113 -19.94 6.45 11.42
N ASN A 114 -19.74 5.46 12.28
CA ASN A 114 -19.02 5.60 13.55
C ASN A 114 -17.57 5.11 13.41
N LYS A 115 -16.81 5.21 14.53
CA LYS A 115 -15.41 4.78 14.58
C LYS A 115 -15.25 3.31 14.16
N LEU A 116 -14.38 3.07 13.18
CA LEU A 116 -14.02 1.76 12.69
C LEU A 116 -13.08 1.06 13.69
N THR A 117 -13.40 -0.17 14.07
CA THR A 117 -12.47 -1.05 14.81
C THR A 117 -11.71 -1.96 13.85
N ILE A 118 -10.56 -2.49 14.27
CA ILE A 118 -9.79 -3.45 13.47
C ILE A 118 -10.64 -4.67 13.09
N HIS A 119 -11.42 -5.19 14.03
CA HIS A 119 -12.32 -6.32 13.77
C HIS A 119 -13.37 -6.00 12.71
N THR A 120 -14.01 -4.84 12.81
CA THR A 120 -15.01 -4.39 11.84
C THR A 120 -14.39 -4.14 10.47
N ALA A 121 -13.20 -3.51 10.42
CA ALA A 121 -12.47 -3.29 9.17
C ALA A 121 -12.14 -4.61 8.46
N LYS A 122 -11.63 -5.59 9.20
CA LYS A 122 -11.36 -6.94 8.68
C LYS A 122 -12.63 -7.60 8.12
N THR A 123 -13.73 -7.53 8.85
CA THR A 123 -15.01 -8.11 8.44
C THR A 123 -15.53 -7.45 7.16
N ILE A 124 -15.42 -6.12 7.06
CA ILE A 124 -15.83 -5.36 5.87
C ILE A 124 -14.97 -5.76 4.67
N ALA A 125 -13.64 -5.82 4.82
CA ALA A 125 -12.73 -6.20 3.75
C ALA A 125 -13.04 -7.62 3.22
N ILE A 126 -13.26 -8.60 4.10
CA ILE A 126 -13.62 -9.97 3.70
C ILE A 126 -14.98 -9.98 2.97
N LYS A 127 -15.98 -9.25 3.48
CA LYS A 127 -17.29 -9.16 2.81
C LYS A 127 -17.21 -8.50 1.45
N ALA A 128 -16.38 -7.48 1.31
CA ALA A 128 -16.15 -6.81 0.02
C ALA A 128 -15.50 -7.77 -0.99
N LEU A 129 -14.47 -8.52 -0.59
CA LEU A 129 -13.86 -9.54 -1.44
C LEU A 129 -14.84 -10.67 -1.79
N ALA A 130 -15.63 -11.12 -0.82
CA ALA A 130 -16.68 -12.13 -1.06
C ALA A 130 -17.78 -11.61 -1.99
N THR A 131 -18.05 -10.30 -2.02
CA THR A 131 -18.96 -9.70 -2.99
C THR A 131 -18.31 -9.65 -4.36
N ALA A 132 -17.07 -9.19 -4.47
CA ALA A 132 -16.33 -9.16 -5.72
C ALA A 132 -16.26 -10.55 -6.38
N SER A 133 -15.95 -11.60 -5.60
CA SER A 133 -15.85 -12.97 -6.11
C SER A 133 -17.13 -13.57 -6.72
N LYS A 134 -18.27 -12.91 -6.54
CA LYS A 134 -19.53 -13.32 -7.20
C LYS A 134 -19.63 -12.83 -8.64
N TYR A 135 -18.91 -11.75 -8.96
CA TYR A 135 -19.05 -11.04 -10.23
C TYR A 135 -17.76 -10.97 -11.02
N ASP A 136 -16.62 -11.29 -10.38
CA ASP A 136 -15.30 -11.28 -10.98
C ASP A 136 -14.62 -12.64 -10.84
N SER A 137 -14.27 -13.26 -11.96
CA SER A 137 -13.63 -14.57 -12.00
C SER A 137 -12.17 -14.55 -11.51
N GLY A 138 -11.52 -13.39 -11.48
CA GLY A 138 -10.17 -13.19 -10.97
C GLY A 138 -10.09 -13.05 -9.44
N THR A 139 -11.24 -12.91 -8.78
CA THR A 139 -11.32 -12.75 -7.32
C THR A 139 -11.94 -14.00 -6.68
N GLY A 140 -11.26 -14.63 -5.74
CA GLY A 140 -11.74 -15.84 -5.09
C GLY A 140 -11.15 -16.11 -3.71
N ALA A 141 -11.78 -17.03 -2.97
CA ALA A 141 -11.24 -17.54 -1.70
C ALA A 141 -10.01 -18.45 -1.96
N PRO A 142 -9.08 -18.59 -0.96
CA PRO A 142 -9.17 -18.06 0.41
C PRO A 142 -8.78 -16.57 0.50
N TYR A 143 -9.47 -15.83 1.41
CA TYR A 143 -9.17 -14.41 1.66
C TYR A 143 -8.16 -14.28 2.81
N HIS A 144 -6.98 -13.77 2.52
CA HIS A 144 -5.96 -13.51 3.52
C HIS A 144 -6.04 -12.05 4.01
N THR A 145 -5.81 -11.86 5.31
CA THR A 145 -5.86 -10.52 5.91
C THR A 145 -4.60 -10.26 6.71
N PHE A 146 -4.02 -9.06 6.55
CA PHE A 146 -2.87 -8.59 7.29
C PHE A 146 -3.23 -7.32 8.03
N ILE A 147 -2.72 -7.17 9.26
CA ILE A 147 -2.90 -5.99 10.09
C ILE A 147 -1.53 -5.35 10.26
N GLN A 148 -1.41 -4.08 9.84
CA GLN A 148 -0.22 -3.29 10.10
C GLN A 148 -0.38 -2.62 11.47
N GLU A 149 0.38 -3.09 12.46
CA GLU A 149 0.45 -2.44 13.77
C GLU A 149 1.39 -1.24 13.71
N GLN A 150 0.97 -0.13 14.29
CA GLN A 150 1.88 0.98 14.49
C GLN A 150 2.86 0.64 15.62
N PRO A 151 4.17 0.90 15.48
CA PRO A 151 5.10 0.72 16.58
C PRO A 151 4.62 1.51 17.80
N ALA A 152 4.57 0.85 18.96
CA ALA A 152 4.16 1.49 20.20
C ALA A 152 4.94 2.79 20.41
N LYS A 153 4.25 3.90 20.65
CA LYS A 153 4.90 5.16 21.00
C LYS A 153 5.78 4.91 22.20
N LYS A 154 7.11 5.01 22.07
CA LYS A 154 8.02 5.02 23.22
C LYS A 154 7.55 6.14 24.14
N VAL A 155 6.96 5.76 25.28
CA VAL A 155 6.65 6.70 26.35
C VAL A 155 8.01 7.22 26.82
N ALA A 156 8.27 8.50 26.57
CA ALA A 156 9.46 9.16 27.10
C ALA A 156 9.35 9.12 28.63
N THR A 157 10.09 8.25 29.25
CA THR A 157 10.26 8.23 30.72
C THR A 157 10.89 9.57 31.09
N LYS A 158 10.08 10.48 31.65
CA LYS A 158 10.57 11.71 32.27
C LYS A 158 11.46 11.29 33.45
N THR A 159 12.77 11.42 33.28
CA THR A 159 13.71 11.29 34.39
C THR A 159 13.35 12.34 35.44
N PRO A 160 13.10 11.96 36.70
CA PRO A 160 12.77 12.93 37.73
C PRO A 160 13.98 13.87 37.96
N PRO A 161 13.74 15.15 38.25
CA PRO A 161 14.82 16.11 38.46
C PRO A 161 15.66 15.70 39.65
N VAL A 162 17.00 15.60 39.45
CA VAL A 162 17.97 15.38 40.50
C VAL A 162 17.90 16.56 41.45
N LYS A 163 17.45 16.36 42.70
CA LYS A 163 17.51 17.38 43.75
C LYS A 163 18.97 17.61 44.08
N LYS A 164 19.48 18.81 43.76
CA LYS A 164 20.77 19.29 44.32
C LYS A 164 20.60 19.47 45.81
N VAL A 165 21.28 18.63 46.60
CA VAL A 165 21.46 18.85 48.02
C VAL A 165 22.51 19.95 48.16
N LYS A 166 22.16 21.00 48.94
CA LYS A 166 23.11 22.06 49.35
C LYS A 166 23.97 21.56 50.50
#